data_c1c8734a5b2269d48b03e2ac3b90fc52
#
_entry.id   c1c8734a5b2269d48b03e2ac3b90fc52
#
_cell.length_a   1.000
_cell.length_b   1.000
_cell.length_c   1.000
_cell.angle_alpha   90.00
_cell.angle_beta   90.00
_cell.angle_gamma   90.00
#
_symmetry.space_group_name_H-M   'P 1'
#
loop_
_entity.id
_entity.type
_entity.pdbx_description
1 polymer ?
#
loop_
_entity_poly.entity_id
_entity_poly.type
_entity_poly.pdbx_seq_one_letter_code
_entity_poly.pdbx_strand_id
1 'polypeptide(L)'
;VMLQDFIWMTGRYDKAALQRFIDGYKPDVVFCPQLGNPKIWRLEKLVKGMTDVPFVAFTGDDEASYQQVSKSPLFWLRRWYCHNGLKNSVKIFSHYFMHSKEQTQDYTNEYGVPTSTLYKCGDFSNEFVKKSVGSPIRLVYAGRLYCNRWKTLAEIGKALHEINKHGERMVLDIYTQEALTNEQRKALSPENSVYMKGSVNPQQLKEVYRNADIALHVESMDKKNRLATRVSFSTKIIDLMASSCAILAVCWNRHCGYQYLRDNDAAFCVDNYSDILPMLQRIVDNPSLVQNYAQKAYECGRKNHTREKIQKQIRDKFEELIAKKHANE
;
A
#
# COMPACT_ATOMS: atom_id res chain seq x y z
N VAL A 1 3.66 23.98 -3.64
CA VAL A 1 2.45 23.25 -4.02
C VAL A 1 1.33 24.24 -4.38
N MET A 2 0.87 25.15 -3.48
CA MET A 2 -0.26 26.07 -3.76
C MET A 2 -0.01 26.99 -4.97
N LEU A 3 1.19 27.54 -5.14
CA LEU A 3 1.54 28.35 -6.32
C LEU A 3 1.51 27.52 -7.61
N GLN A 4 2.01 26.30 -7.56
CA GLN A 4 1.96 25.36 -8.68
C GLN A 4 0.51 25.01 -9.05
N ASP A 5 -0.33 24.72 -8.05
CA ASP A 5 -1.74 24.43 -8.25
C ASP A 5 -2.46 25.64 -8.91
N PHE A 6 -2.16 26.88 -8.45
CA PHE A 6 -2.69 28.10 -9.04
C PHE A 6 -2.31 28.27 -10.52
N ILE A 7 -1.02 28.08 -10.87
CA ILE A 7 -0.55 28.14 -12.26
C ILE A 7 -1.29 27.13 -13.14
N TRP A 8 -1.45 25.89 -12.68
CA TRP A 8 -2.17 24.86 -13.43
C TRP A 8 -3.67 25.12 -13.53
N MET A 9 -4.27 25.76 -12.53
CA MET A 9 -5.69 26.13 -12.57
C MET A 9 -5.99 27.28 -13.51
N THR A 10 -5.04 28.21 -13.70
CA THR A 10 -5.19 29.40 -14.57
C THR A 10 -4.64 29.17 -15.98
N GLY A 11 -3.83 28.12 -16.19
CA GLY A 11 -3.26 27.77 -17.48
C GLY A 11 -4.33 27.51 -18.56
N ARG A 12 -3.99 27.75 -19.83
CA ARG A 12 -4.89 27.49 -20.95
C ARG A 12 -4.63 26.11 -21.55
N TYR A 13 -5.69 25.37 -21.80
CA TYR A 13 -5.63 24.14 -22.60
C TYR A 13 -5.98 24.48 -24.06
N ASP A 14 -5.30 23.84 -24.99
CA ASP A 14 -5.77 23.81 -26.39
C ASP A 14 -6.93 22.82 -26.49
N LYS A 15 -8.14 23.38 -26.28
CA LYS A 15 -9.37 22.59 -26.29
C LYS A 15 -9.64 21.96 -27.64
N ALA A 16 -9.29 22.66 -28.74
CA ALA A 16 -9.51 22.16 -30.08
C ALA A 16 -8.59 20.95 -30.40
N ALA A 17 -7.32 21.03 -29.98
CA ALA A 17 -6.40 19.90 -30.13
C ALA A 17 -6.83 18.71 -29.27
N LEU A 18 -7.29 18.94 -28.04
CA LEU A 18 -7.80 17.89 -27.15
C LEU A 18 -9.07 17.24 -27.71
N GLN A 19 -10.00 18.01 -28.27
CA GLN A 19 -11.20 17.47 -28.91
C GLN A 19 -10.84 16.61 -30.11
N ARG A 20 -9.97 17.10 -31.01
CA ARG A 20 -9.51 16.31 -32.17
C ARG A 20 -8.84 15.01 -31.74
N PHE A 21 -8.07 15.02 -30.64
CA PHE A 21 -7.47 13.80 -30.10
C PHE A 21 -8.51 12.81 -29.64
N ILE A 22 -9.53 13.25 -28.88
CA ILE A 22 -10.62 12.39 -28.39
C ILE A 22 -11.43 11.83 -29.56
N ASP A 23 -11.80 12.67 -30.53
CA ASP A 23 -12.58 12.27 -31.72
C ASP A 23 -11.83 11.29 -32.62
N GLY A 24 -10.49 11.46 -32.71
CA GLY A 24 -9.65 10.55 -33.48
C GLY A 24 -9.38 9.21 -32.77
N TYR A 25 -9.24 9.25 -31.43
CA TYR A 25 -9.01 8.04 -30.64
C TYR A 25 -10.27 7.22 -30.41
N LYS A 26 -11.43 7.89 -30.27
CA LYS A 26 -12.77 7.29 -30.02
C LYS A 26 -12.76 6.34 -28.83
N PRO A 27 -12.48 6.82 -27.60
CA PRO A 27 -12.43 5.95 -26.43
C PRO A 27 -13.82 5.43 -26.07
N ASP A 28 -13.90 4.18 -25.58
CA ASP A 28 -15.12 3.60 -25.00
C ASP A 28 -15.24 3.88 -23.49
N VAL A 29 -14.12 4.17 -22.82
CA VAL A 29 -14.03 4.49 -21.41
C VAL A 29 -12.85 5.43 -21.15
N VAL A 30 -12.98 6.33 -20.18
CA VAL A 30 -11.88 7.17 -19.68
C VAL A 30 -11.48 6.69 -18.30
N PHE A 31 -10.22 6.27 -18.15
CA PHE A 31 -9.66 5.85 -16.88
C PHE A 31 -8.70 6.90 -16.32
N CYS A 32 -8.99 7.39 -15.10
CA CYS A 32 -8.27 8.48 -14.47
C CYS A 32 -7.61 8.05 -13.16
N PRO A 33 -6.30 8.28 -12.96
CA PRO A 33 -5.73 8.27 -11.62
C PRO A 33 -6.27 9.50 -10.87
N GLN A 34 -7.13 9.29 -9.87
CA GLN A 34 -7.65 10.40 -9.08
C GLN A 34 -6.72 10.71 -7.92
N LEU A 35 -6.10 11.87 -7.99
CA LEU A 35 -5.25 12.46 -6.97
C LEU A 35 -5.96 13.69 -6.41
N GLY A 36 -5.78 13.99 -5.12
CA GLY A 36 -6.28 15.21 -4.48
C GLY A 36 -5.67 16.50 -5.05
N ASN A 37 -5.71 16.65 -6.36
CA ASN A 37 -5.00 17.69 -7.10
C ASN A 37 -5.95 18.47 -8.02
N PRO A 38 -6.10 19.78 -7.80
CA PRO A 38 -7.00 20.65 -8.56
C PRO A 38 -6.78 20.65 -10.07
N LYS A 39 -5.55 20.48 -10.53
CA LYS A 39 -5.24 20.41 -11.96
C LYS A 39 -5.88 19.20 -12.64
N ILE A 40 -5.90 18.07 -11.95
CA ILE A 40 -6.51 16.83 -12.45
C ILE A 40 -8.02 17.01 -12.56
N TRP A 41 -8.68 17.53 -11.52
CA TRP A 41 -10.14 17.75 -11.54
C TRP A 41 -10.59 18.69 -12.66
N ARG A 42 -9.78 19.73 -12.96
CA ARG A 42 -10.06 20.64 -14.06
C ARG A 42 -9.96 19.93 -15.42
N LEU A 43 -8.95 19.07 -15.61
CA LEU A 43 -8.79 18.29 -16.83
C LEU A 43 -9.91 17.25 -16.96
N GLU A 44 -10.24 16.52 -15.92
CA GLU A 44 -11.32 15.56 -15.86
C GLU A 44 -12.66 16.19 -16.28
N LYS A 45 -12.98 17.35 -15.67
CA LYS A 45 -14.18 18.11 -16.02
C LYS A 45 -14.20 18.58 -17.47
N LEU A 46 -13.03 19.01 -17.98
CA LEU A 46 -12.89 19.45 -19.36
C LEU A 46 -13.14 18.28 -20.33
N VAL A 47 -12.49 17.14 -20.10
CA VAL A 47 -12.64 15.94 -20.94
C VAL A 47 -14.07 15.38 -20.83
N LYS A 48 -14.68 15.41 -19.64
CA LYS A 48 -16.10 15.00 -19.48
C LYS A 48 -17.06 15.84 -20.30
N GLY A 49 -16.75 17.11 -20.53
CA GLY A 49 -17.53 17.99 -21.42
C GLY A 49 -17.29 17.73 -22.91
N MET A 50 -16.34 16.88 -23.27
CA MET A 50 -15.97 16.55 -24.67
C MET A 50 -16.39 15.14 -25.11
N THR A 51 -16.80 14.28 -24.17
CA THR A 51 -17.23 12.91 -24.46
C THR A 51 -18.22 12.40 -23.41
N ASP A 52 -19.16 11.55 -23.84
CA ASP A 52 -20.20 10.95 -22.99
C ASP A 52 -19.83 9.57 -22.46
N VAL A 53 -18.65 9.07 -22.79
CA VAL A 53 -18.21 7.72 -22.35
C VAL A 53 -18.12 7.65 -20.81
N PRO A 54 -18.21 6.45 -20.22
CA PRO A 54 -18.04 6.25 -18.79
C PRO A 54 -16.65 6.68 -18.31
N PHE A 55 -16.61 7.35 -17.15
CA PHE A 55 -15.38 7.72 -16.47
C PHE A 55 -15.17 6.79 -15.28
N VAL A 56 -13.98 6.22 -15.15
CA VAL A 56 -13.56 5.35 -14.07
C VAL A 56 -12.35 5.93 -13.38
N ALA A 57 -12.39 6.06 -12.06
CA ALA A 57 -11.27 6.55 -11.27
C ALA A 57 -10.54 5.41 -10.55
N PHE A 58 -9.28 5.69 -10.21
CA PHE A 58 -8.48 4.87 -9.32
C PHE A 58 -7.77 5.76 -8.29
N THR A 59 -7.89 5.42 -7.00
CA THR A 59 -7.21 6.14 -5.92
C THR A 59 -6.74 5.18 -4.84
N GLY A 60 -5.67 5.52 -4.13
CA GLY A 60 -5.04 4.64 -3.14
C GLY A 60 -4.65 5.29 -1.83
N ASP A 61 -4.61 6.62 -1.77
CA ASP A 61 -4.19 7.36 -0.58
C ASP A 61 -5.32 8.23 -0.01
N ASP A 62 -5.23 8.51 1.30
CA ASP A 62 -6.15 9.43 1.96
C ASP A 62 -5.72 10.88 1.78
N GLU A 63 -6.20 11.50 0.70
CA GLU A 63 -5.87 12.89 0.39
C GLU A 63 -6.91 13.91 0.87
N ALA A 64 -8.11 13.50 1.20
CA ALA A 64 -9.25 14.39 1.42
C ALA A 64 -10.02 14.17 2.73
N SER A 65 -9.89 13.05 3.43
CA SER A 65 -10.65 12.80 4.65
C SER A 65 -10.22 13.69 5.83
N TYR A 66 -11.13 13.92 6.77
CA TYR A 66 -10.82 14.64 8.01
C TYR A 66 -10.33 13.71 9.15
N GLN A 67 -10.04 12.45 8.85
CA GLN A 67 -9.62 11.47 9.85
C GLN A 67 -8.14 11.58 10.25
N GLN A 68 -7.39 12.51 9.67
CA GLN A 68 -5.98 12.74 10.00
C GLN A 68 -5.80 13.72 11.15
N VAL A 69 -4.56 13.87 11.63
CA VAL A 69 -4.19 14.78 12.71
C VAL A 69 -3.07 15.71 12.27
N SER A 70 -3.29 17.02 12.40
CA SER A 70 -2.27 18.04 12.16
C SER A 70 -2.48 19.24 13.08
N LYS A 71 -1.37 19.85 13.52
CA LYS A 71 -1.39 21.16 14.24
C LYS A 71 -1.34 22.35 13.29
N SER A 72 -1.16 22.14 11.98
CA SER A 72 -1.01 23.21 10.99
C SER A 72 -2.37 23.68 10.47
N PRO A 73 -2.74 24.96 10.62
CA PRO A 73 -3.95 25.52 10.00
C PRO A 73 -3.95 25.39 8.48
N LEU A 74 -2.78 25.56 7.84
CA LEU A 74 -2.62 25.42 6.38
C LEU A 74 -2.90 23.98 5.91
N PHE A 75 -2.59 22.98 6.73
CA PHE A 75 -2.95 21.61 6.43
C PHE A 75 -4.47 21.45 6.35
N TRP A 76 -5.21 22.00 7.32
CA TRP A 76 -6.66 21.89 7.38
C TRP A 76 -7.35 22.70 6.28
N LEU A 77 -6.82 23.89 5.95
CA LEU A 77 -7.32 24.69 4.83
C LEU A 77 -7.17 23.91 3.51
N ARG A 78 -5.99 23.32 3.27
CA ARG A 78 -5.76 22.49 2.08
C ARG A 78 -6.68 21.26 2.10
N ARG A 79 -6.86 20.63 3.25
CA ARG A 79 -7.71 19.44 3.39
C ARG A 79 -9.17 19.77 3.07
N TRP A 80 -9.67 20.87 3.60
CA TRP A 80 -10.99 21.40 3.27
C TRP A 80 -11.16 21.64 1.76
N TYR A 81 -10.17 22.28 1.15
CA TYR A 81 -10.18 22.54 -0.28
C TYR A 81 -10.18 21.24 -1.09
N CYS A 82 -9.33 20.27 -0.76
CA CYS A 82 -9.28 18.98 -1.42
C CYS A 82 -10.59 18.19 -1.23
N HIS A 83 -11.15 18.20 -0.01
CA HIS A 83 -12.42 17.53 0.29
C HIS A 83 -13.57 18.09 -0.55
N ASN A 84 -13.74 19.41 -0.61
CA ASN A 84 -14.79 20.03 -1.40
C ASN A 84 -14.57 19.84 -2.91
N GLY A 85 -13.32 19.92 -3.37
CA GLY A 85 -12.98 19.67 -4.77
C GLY A 85 -13.31 18.22 -5.17
N LEU A 86 -12.96 17.27 -4.34
CA LEU A 86 -13.27 15.86 -4.56
C LEU A 86 -14.79 15.61 -4.56
N LYS A 87 -15.54 16.17 -3.62
CA LYS A 87 -17.02 16.07 -3.56
C LYS A 87 -17.70 16.53 -4.85
N ASN A 88 -17.10 17.47 -5.56
CA ASN A 88 -17.59 17.90 -6.87
C ASN A 88 -17.08 17.02 -8.02
N SER A 89 -15.82 16.59 -7.95
CA SER A 89 -15.20 15.77 -8.98
C SER A 89 -15.80 14.36 -9.03
N VAL A 90 -16.13 13.75 -7.90
CA VAL A 90 -16.68 12.38 -7.87
C VAL A 90 -17.96 12.20 -8.72
N LYS A 91 -18.72 13.28 -8.94
CA LYS A 91 -19.99 13.25 -9.69
C LYS A 91 -19.84 12.91 -11.17
N ILE A 92 -18.64 13.06 -11.73
CA ILE A 92 -18.39 12.75 -13.14
C ILE A 92 -18.03 11.29 -13.38
N PHE A 93 -17.75 10.54 -12.31
CA PHE A 93 -17.28 9.16 -12.40
C PHE A 93 -18.42 8.16 -12.24
N SER A 94 -18.45 7.17 -13.10
CA SER A 94 -19.37 6.04 -13.05
C SER A 94 -18.93 4.98 -12.06
N HIS A 95 -17.63 4.93 -11.74
CA HIS A 95 -17.05 3.95 -10.82
C HIS A 95 -15.69 4.40 -10.27
N TYR A 96 -15.39 3.98 -9.04
CA TYR A 96 -14.09 4.15 -8.39
C TYR A 96 -13.45 2.82 -8.00
N PHE A 97 -12.23 2.59 -8.44
CA PHE A 97 -11.37 1.55 -7.89
C PHE A 97 -10.52 2.11 -6.75
N MET A 98 -10.40 1.35 -5.67
CA MET A 98 -9.66 1.75 -4.47
C MET A 98 -8.74 0.65 -3.97
N HIS A 99 -7.65 1.04 -3.30
CA HIS A 99 -6.63 0.09 -2.84
C HIS A 99 -7.02 -0.71 -1.59
N SER A 100 -8.10 -0.35 -0.88
CA SER A 100 -8.51 -1.05 0.33
C SER A 100 -10.02 -1.07 0.51
N LYS A 101 -10.52 -2.06 1.24
CA LYS A 101 -11.94 -2.16 1.61
C LYS A 101 -12.38 -0.98 2.47
N GLU A 102 -11.52 -0.51 3.36
CA GLU A 102 -11.76 0.62 4.25
C GLU A 102 -11.95 1.90 3.46
N GLN A 103 -11.11 2.15 2.46
CA GLN A 103 -11.24 3.30 1.58
C GLN A 103 -12.50 3.19 0.70
N THR A 104 -12.81 2.00 0.19
CA THR A 104 -14.05 1.72 -0.54
C THR A 104 -15.25 2.10 0.31
N GLN A 105 -15.31 1.69 1.57
CA GLN A 105 -16.38 2.00 2.50
C GLN A 105 -16.47 3.51 2.80
N ASP A 106 -15.32 4.15 3.08
CA ASP A 106 -15.25 5.59 3.33
C ASP A 106 -15.85 6.40 2.15
N TYR A 107 -15.45 6.08 0.91
CA TYR A 107 -15.95 6.81 -0.27
C TYR A 107 -17.40 6.52 -0.60
N THR A 108 -17.86 5.29 -0.44
CA THR A 108 -19.27 4.96 -0.61
C THR A 108 -20.14 5.74 0.38
N ASN A 109 -19.73 5.79 1.65
CA ASN A 109 -20.48 6.49 2.70
C ASN A 109 -20.43 8.01 2.54
N GLU A 110 -19.27 8.56 2.17
CA GLU A 110 -19.04 10.01 2.09
C GLU A 110 -19.62 10.64 0.82
N TYR A 111 -19.43 9.96 -0.31
CA TYR A 111 -19.73 10.53 -1.63
C TYR A 111 -20.85 9.82 -2.40
N GLY A 112 -21.30 8.65 -1.94
CA GLY A 112 -22.38 7.90 -2.59
C GLY A 112 -22.02 7.37 -3.98
N VAL A 113 -20.72 7.26 -4.31
CA VAL A 113 -20.27 6.78 -5.63
C VAL A 113 -20.13 5.26 -5.65
N PRO A 114 -20.38 4.58 -6.80
CA PRO A 114 -20.11 3.17 -6.95
C PRO A 114 -18.59 2.89 -6.81
N THR A 115 -18.22 1.99 -5.90
CA THR A 115 -16.84 1.69 -5.59
C THR A 115 -16.57 0.19 -5.60
N SER A 116 -15.34 -0.19 -5.85
CA SER A 116 -14.83 -1.55 -5.57
C SER A 116 -13.34 -1.53 -5.26
N THR A 117 -12.88 -2.54 -4.54
CA THR A 117 -11.46 -2.67 -4.20
C THR A 117 -10.71 -3.28 -5.39
N LEU A 118 -9.58 -2.65 -5.75
CA LEU A 118 -8.66 -3.13 -6.79
C LEU A 118 -7.24 -3.13 -6.24
N TYR A 119 -6.69 -4.30 -6.02
CA TYR A 119 -5.32 -4.46 -5.54
C TYR A 119 -4.32 -4.50 -6.71
N LYS A 120 -3.04 -4.27 -6.39
CA LYS A 120 -1.93 -4.58 -7.30
C LYS A 120 -1.92 -6.08 -7.61
N CYS A 121 -1.55 -6.46 -8.84
CA CYS A 121 -1.19 -7.85 -9.14
C CYS A 121 0.25 -8.15 -8.71
N GLY A 122 0.52 -9.40 -8.34
CA GLY A 122 1.84 -9.96 -8.07
C GLY A 122 2.29 -10.94 -9.16
N ASP A 123 3.55 -11.31 -9.10
CA ASP A 123 4.13 -12.37 -9.91
C ASP A 123 4.05 -13.71 -9.14
N PHE A 124 3.05 -14.50 -9.45
CA PHE A 124 2.84 -15.84 -8.92
C PHE A 124 3.04 -16.93 -9.98
N SER A 125 3.87 -16.64 -10.99
CA SER A 125 4.22 -17.58 -12.07
C SER A 125 5.12 -18.72 -11.58
N ASN A 126 5.94 -18.48 -10.54
CA ASN A 126 6.75 -19.50 -9.92
C ASN A 126 5.96 -20.23 -8.83
N GLU A 127 6.24 -21.53 -8.65
CA GLU A 127 5.65 -22.29 -7.56
C GLU A 127 6.19 -21.84 -6.19
N PHE A 128 5.43 -22.17 -5.15
CA PHE A 128 5.88 -21.96 -3.77
C PHE A 128 7.16 -22.75 -3.48
N VAL A 129 8.18 -22.08 -3.00
CA VAL A 129 9.45 -22.69 -2.60
C VAL A 129 9.43 -22.98 -1.11
N LYS A 130 9.28 -24.23 -0.74
CA LYS A 130 9.42 -24.66 0.66
C LYS A 130 10.89 -24.59 1.05
N LYS A 131 11.21 -23.70 2.02
CA LYS A 131 12.57 -23.50 2.54
C LYS A 131 12.74 -24.22 3.88
N SER A 132 13.96 -24.69 4.18
CA SER A 132 14.34 -24.99 5.56
C SER A 132 14.50 -23.67 6.32
N VAL A 133 13.97 -23.60 7.54
CA VAL A 133 14.14 -22.41 8.38
C VAL A 133 15.59 -22.28 8.83
N GLY A 134 16.15 -21.09 8.68
CA GLY A 134 17.54 -20.83 9.02
C GLY A 134 17.83 -20.89 10.53
N SER A 135 19.11 -21.03 10.87
CA SER A 135 19.62 -20.84 12.23
C SER A 135 20.87 -19.97 12.14
N PRO A 136 20.77 -18.67 12.54
CA PRO A 136 19.59 -17.97 13.07
C PRO A 136 18.45 -17.79 12.05
N ILE A 137 17.19 -17.65 12.55
CA ILE A 137 16.05 -17.28 11.73
C ILE A 137 16.24 -15.87 11.20
N ARG A 138 16.14 -15.67 9.89
CA ARG A 138 16.44 -14.40 9.24
C ARG A 138 15.19 -13.62 8.89
N LEU A 139 15.00 -12.49 9.55
CA LEU A 139 13.99 -11.49 9.20
C LEU A 139 14.57 -10.50 8.19
N VAL A 140 13.76 -10.02 7.27
CA VAL A 140 14.15 -8.97 6.33
C VAL A 140 13.12 -7.85 6.24
N TYR A 141 13.61 -6.62 6.27
CA TYR A 141 12.86 -5.43 5.89
C TYR A 141 13.53 -4.76 4.70
N ALA A 142 12.80 -4.55 3.61
CA ALA A 142 13.28 -3.80 2.46
C ALA A 142 12.34 -2.65 2.15
N GLY A 143 12.78 -1.39 2.38
CA GLY A 143 11.94 -0.24 2.11
C GLY A 143 12.36 1.05 2.76
N ARG A 144 11.47 2.05 2.60
CA ARG A 144 11.67 3.37 3.19
C ARG A 144 11.34 3.38 4.67
N LEU A 145 12.05 4.23 5.42
CA LEU A 145 11.90 4.41 6.86
C LEU A 145 11.01 5.61 7.24
N TYR A 146 10.50 6.34 6.23
CA TYR A 146 9.62 7.49 6.44
C TYR A 146 8.34 7.12 7.22
N CYS A 147 7.58 8.12 7.62
CA CYS A 147 6.40 7.94 8.51
C CYS A 147 6.72 7.21 9.82
N ASN A 148 7.95 7.36 10.36
CA ASN A 148 8.39 6.73 11.60
C ASN A 148 8.36 5.19 11.62
N ARG A 149 8.39 4.52 10.46
CA ARG A 149 8.52 3.04 10.40
C ARG A 149 9.77 2.53 11.10
N TRP A 150 10.84 3.33 11.09
CA TRP A 150 12.06 3.02 11.81
C TRP A 150 11.86 2.79 13.31
N LYS A 151 10.87 3.46 13.94
CA LYS A 151 10.55 3.24 15.36
C LYS A 151 9.99 1.85 15.61
N THR A 152 9.10 1.38 14.75
CA THR A 152 8.59 0.00 14.81
C THR A 152 9.70 -1.03 14.59
N LEU A 153 10.60 -0.78 13.64
CA LEU A 153 11.78 -1.63 13.43
C LEU A 153 12.72 -1.63 14.64
N ALA A 154 12.89 -0.48 15.31
CA ALA A 154 13.69 -0.39 16.54
C ALA A 154 13.09 -1.20 17.69
N GLU A 155 11.76 -1.22 17.85
CA GLU A 155 11.11 -2.07 18.87
C GLU A 155 11.28 -3.56 18.52
N ILE A 156 11.20 -3.96 17.24
CA ILE A 156 11.55 -5.31 16.81
C ILE A 156 13.01 -5.62 17.16
N GLY A 157 13.93 -4.70 16.88
CA GLY A 157 15.36 -4.85 17.22
C GLY A 157 15.60 -5.06 18.70
N LYS A 158 14.89 -4.33 19.58
CA LYS A 158 14.98 -4.54 21.05
C LYS A 158 14.52 -5.93 21.45
N ALA A 159 13.40 -6.40 20.87
CA ALA A 159 12.88 -7.73 21.16
C ALA A 159 13.85 -8.84 20.68
N LEU A 160 14.49 -8.65 19.50
CA LEU A 160 15.50 -9.56 19.01
C LEU A 160 16.73 -9.60 19.91
N HIS A 161 17.17 -8.44 20.42
CA HIS A 161 18.28 -8.37 21.38
C HIS A 161 18.01 -9.19 22.64
N GLU A 162 16.76 -9.12 23.18
CA GLU A 162 16.36 -9.95 24.31
C GLU A 162 16.41 -11.45 24.01
N ILE A 163 15.95 -11.86 22.81
CA ILE A 163 15.98 -13.27 22.35
C ILE A 163 17.45 -13.77 22.20
N ASN A 164 18.33 -12.88 21.77
CA ASN A 164 19.72 -13.21 21.42
C ASN A 164 20.70 -13.13 22.59
N LYS A 165 20.25 -12.90 23.83
CA LYS A 165 21.11 -12.78 25.02
C LYS A 165 22.06 -13.98 25.23
N HIS A 166 21.69 -15.15 24.76
CA HIS A 166 22.47 -16.39 24.87
C HIS A 166 22.93 -16.95 23.54
N GLY A 167 23.04 -16.13 22.51
CA GLY A 167 23.44 -16.47 21.15
C GLY A 167 22.43 -16.03 20.10
N GLU A 168 22.91 -15.86 18.87
CA GLU A 168 22.06 -15.41 17.77
C GLU A 168 21.04 -16.49 17.38
N ARG A 169 19.80 -16.31 17.78
CA ARG A 169 18.66 -17.19 17.40
C ARG A 169 17.82 -16.59 16.27
N MET A 170 17.77 -15.26 16.17
CA MET A 170 16.96 -14.55 15.19
C MET A 170 17.60 -13.19 14.86
N VAL A 171 17.69 -12.82 13.58
CA VAL A 171 18.36 -11.59 13.14
C VAL A 171 17.48 -10.82 12.14
N LEU A 172 17.64 -9.49 12.10
CA LEU A 172 16.95 -8.60 11.18
C LEU A 172 17.91 -7.89 10.25
N ASP A 173 17.81 -8.17 8.96
CA ASP A 173 18.49 -7.42 7.91
C ASP A 173 17.59 -6.28 7.39
N ILE A 174 18.08 -5.04 7.42
CA ILE A 174 17.38 -3.86 6.95
C ILE A 174 18.03 -3.33 5.66
N TYR A 175 17.26 -3.30 4.59
CA TYR A 175 17.62 -2.74 3.29
C TYR A 175 16.86 -1.43 3.05
N THR A 176 17.59 -0.32 2.91
CA THR A 176 17.01 0.99 2.61
C THR A 176 17.95 1.85 1.77
N GLN A 177 17.39 2.72 0.94
CA GLN A 177 18.13 3.73 0.18
C GLN A 177 18.26 5.06 0.95
N GLU A 178 17.58 5.19 2.10
CA GLU A 178 17.55 6.44 2.86
C GLU A 178 18.80 6.60 3.70
N ALA A 179 19.37 7.81 3.71
CA ALA A 179 20.41 8.17 4.65
C ALA A 179 19.81 8.25 6.07
N LEU A 180 20.42 7.53 7.00
CA LEU A 180 19.95 7.49 8.39
C LEU A 180 20.41 8.74 9.15
N THR A 181 19.52 9.29 9.96
CA THR A 181 19.88 10.26 11.01
C THR A 181 20.67 9.56 12.13
N ASN A 182 21.35 10.33 12.98
CA ASN A 182 22.08 9.77 14.13
C ASN A 182 21.14 9.04 15.10
N GLU A 183 19.92 9.57 15.30
CA GLU A 183 18.88 8.93 16.12
C GLU A 183 18.48 7.56 15.56
N GLN A 184 18.23 7.49 14.25
CA GLN A 184 17.88 6.24 13.57
C GLN A 184 19.00 5.22 13.63
N ARG A 185 20.26 5.66 13.38
CA ARG A 185 21.45 4.76 13.49
C ARG A 185 21.53 4.14 14.88
N LYS A 186 21.43 4.96 15.93
CA LYS A 186 21.47 4.49 17.32
C LYS A 186 20.34 3.52 17.64
N ALA A 187 19.13 3.81 17.18
CA ALA A 187 17.95 2.99 17.46
C ALA A 187 17.93 1.65 16.68
N LEU A 188 18.54 1.61 15.49
CA LEU A 188 18.57 0.44 14.61
C LEU A 188 19.89 -0.33 14.67
N SER A 189 20.65 -0.21 15.77
CA SER A 189 21.94 -0.90 15.96
C SER A 189 22.00 -1.74 17.25
N PRO A 190 20.97 -2.51 17.64
CA PRO A 190 21.12 -3.50 18.70
C PRO A 190 22.15 -4.54 18.27
N GLU A 191 23.17 -4.76 19.11
CA GLU A 191 24.23 -5.73 18.83
C GLU A 191 23.66 -7.14 18.58
N ASN A 192 24.27 -7.87 17.67
CA ASN A 192 23.92 -9.25 17.32
C ASN A 192 22.45 -9.48 16.96
N SER A 193 21.74 -8.44 16.48
CA SER A 193 20.29 -8.53 16.25
C SER A 193 19.82 -7.82 15.00
N VAL A 194 20.38 -6.64 14.69
CA VAL A 194 19.96 -5.82 13.55
C VAL A 194 21.15 -5.43 12.69
N TYR A 195 21.04 -5.65 11.39
CA TYR A 195 22.11 -5.40 10.41
C TYR A 195 21.61 -4.48 9.30
N MET A 196 22.24 -3.31 9.17
CA MET A 196 21.98 -2.38 8.07
C MET A 196 22.74 -2.82 6.82
N LYS A 197 22.03 -3.19 5.75
CA LYS A 197 22.59 -3.76 4.51
C LYS A 197 22.67 -2.78 3.34
N GLY A 198 22.21 -1.53 3.52
CA GLY A 198 22.19 -0.53 2.45
C GLY A 198 21.08 -0.75 1.42
N SER A 199 21.32 -0.32 0.18
CA SER A 199 20.34 -0.43 -0.90
C SER A 199 20.57 -1.66 -1.77
N VAL A 200 19.49 -2.18 -2.34
CA VAL A 200 19.51 -3.27 -3.33
C VAL A 200 18.66 -2.91 -4.53
N ASN A 201 19.04 -3.40 -5.71
CA ASN A 201 18.20 -3.31 -6.89
C ASN A 201 17.11 -4.41 -6.89
N PRO A 202 16.11 -4.35 -7.81
CA PRO A 202 15.01 -5.32 -7.83
C PRO A 202 15.45 -6.79 -8.01
N GLN A 203 16.53 -7.05 -8.74
CA GLN A 203 17.07 -8.40 -8.89
C GLN A 203 17.69 -8.92 -7.59
N GLN A 204 18.55 -8.10 -6.97
CA GLN A 204 19.15 -8.40 -5.67
C GLN A 204 18.07 -8.60 -4.59
N LEU A 205 16.98 -7.82 -4.62
CA LEU A 205 15.89 -7.97 -3.67
C LEU A 205 15.23 -9.35 -3.74
N LYS A 206 15.10 -9.94 -4.92
CA LYS A 206 14.62 -11.32 -5.06
C LYS A 206 15.53 -12.32 -4.34
N GLU A 207 16.86 -12.16 -4.46
CA GLU A 207 17.82 -13.01 -3.74
C GLU A 207 17.77 -12.78 -2.22
N VAL A 208 17.60 -11.52 -1.78
CA VAL A 208 17.39 -11.20 -0.36
C VAL A 208 16.21 -11.98 0.20
N TYR A 209 15.05 -11.94 -0.45
CA TYR A 209 13.88 -12.72 -0.01
C TYR A 209 14.07 -14.22 -0.14
N ARG A 210 14.82 -14.69 -1.14
CA ARG A 210 15.12 -16.11 -1.30
C ARG A 210 15.92 -16.66 -0.11
N ASN A 211 16.79 -15.83 0.48
CA ASN A 211 17.65 -16.15 1.62
C ASN A 211 17.06 -15.74 2.98
N ALA A 212 15.85 -15.23 3.02
CA ALA A 212 15.15 -14.84 4.24
C ALA A 212 14.06 -15.86 4.60
N ASP A 213 13.76 -15.96 5.89
CA ASP A 213 12.68 -16.79 6.42
C ASP A 213 11.38 -16.00 6.58
N ILE A 214 11.50 -14.75 7.08
CA ILE A 214 10.38 -13.87 7.41
C ILE A 214 10.59 -12.50 6.76
N ALA A 215 9.62 -12.03 6.02
CA ALA A 215 9.60 -10.68 5.45
C ALA A 215 8.69 -9.76 6.27
N LEU A 216 9.16 -8.53 6.55
CA LEU A 216 8.45 -7.60 7.44
C LEU A 216 7.55 -6.63 6.66
N HIS A 217 6.30 -6.54 7.11
CA HIS A 217 5.41 -5.42 6.83
C HIS A 217 5.25 -4.59 8.10
N VAL A 218 5.85 -3.40 8.14
CA VAL A 218 5.79 -2.52 9.31
C VAL A 218 5.22 -1.15 8.96
N GLU A 219 4.39 -0.63 9.85
CA GLU A 219 3.90 0.74 9.83
C GLU A 219 4.09 1.40 11.20
N SER A 220 3.97 2.72 11.25
CA SER A 220 4.10 3.45 12.50
C SER A 220 2.91 3.22 13.43
N MET A 221 3.19 3.10 14.72
CA MET A 221 2.17 3.05 15.78
C MET A 221 1.79 4.45 16.30
N ASP A 222 2.54 5.52 15.95
CA ASP A 222 2.21 6.86 16.41
C ASP A 222 0.91 7.40 15.77
N LYS A 223 0.14 8.17 16.55
CA LYS A 223 -1.21 8.63 16.18
C LYS A 223 -1.24 9.37 14.84
N LYS A 224 -0.26 10.20 14.55
CA LYS A 224 -0.23 11.01 13.32
C LYS A 224 -0.05 10.12 12.08
N ASN A 225 0.96 9.28 12.10
CA ASN A 225 1.32 8.47 10.94
C ASN A 225 0.35 7.30 10.72
N ARG A 226 -0.11 6.61 11.80
CA ARG A 226 -1.10 5.53 11.66
C ARG A 226 -2.43 6.00 11.06
N LEU A 227 -2.85 7.24 11.37
CA LEU A 227 -4.04 7.82 10.76
C LEU A 227 -3.79 8.26 9.30
N ALA A 228 -2.59 8.77 8.99
CA ALA A 228 -2.24 9.18 7.65
C ALA A 228 -2.14 7.99 6.67
N THR A 229 -1.70 6.82 7.16
CA THR A 229 -1.52 5.62 6.33
C THR A 229 -2.66 4.60 6.45
N ARG A 230 -3.71 4.88 7.23
CA ARG A 230 -4.78 3.94 7.59
C ARG A 230 -5.34 3.16 6.40
N VAL A 231 -5.63 3.83 5.29
CA VAL A 231 -6.23 3.26 4.07
C VAL A 231 -5.22 3.00 2.95
N SER A 232 -3.95 3.40 3.14
CA SER A 232 -2.89 3.23 2.15
C SER A 232 -2.38 1.78 2.15
N PHE A 233 -3.00 0.94 1.34
CA PHE A 233 -2.58 -0.46 1.22
C PHE A 233 -1.19 -0.56 0.60
N SER A 234 -0.25 -1.10 1.34
CA SER A 234 1.12 -1.26 0.86
C SER A 234 1.21 -2.30 -0.26
N THR A 235 1.56 -1.87 -1.45
CA THR A 235 1.75 -2.76 -2.61
C THR A 235 2.84 -3.81 -2.39
N LYS A 236 3.77 -3.59 -1.45
CA LYS A 236 4.78 -4.57 -1.05
C LYS A 236 4.17 -5.84 -0.44
N ILE A 237 3.02 -5.76 0.22
CA ILE A 237 2.37 -6.95 0.80
C ILE A 237 2.23 -8.04 -0.27
N ILE A 238 1.87 -7.66 -1.49
CA ILE A 238 1.70 -8.60 -2.59
C ILE A 238 3.06 -9.20 -3.02
N ASP A 239 4.10 -8.37 -3.06
CA ASP A 239 5.46 -8.84 -3.38
C ASP A 239 5.99 -9.78 -2.27
N LEU A 240 5.68 -9.49 -0.99
CA LEU A 240 6.03 -10.36 0.13
C LEU A 240 5.29 -11.71 0.04
N MET A 241 4.00 -11.72 -0.32
CA MET A 241 3.25 -12.95 -0.55
C MET A 241 3.84 -13.82 -1.65
N ALA A 242 4.38 -13.21 -2.70
CA ALA A 242 5.03 -13.92 -3.81
C ALA A 242 6.46 -14.40 -3.49
N SER A 243 7.05 -13.99 -2.37
CA SER A 243 8.46 -14.23 -2.02
C SER A 243 8.75 -15.61 -1.42
N SER A 244 7.75 -16.39 -1.10
CA SER A 244 7.84 -17.62 -0.30
C SER A 244 8.45 -17.43 1.11
N CYS A 245 8.42 -16.20 1.65
CA CYS A 245 8.71 -15.91 3.05
C CYS A 245 7.41 -15.90 3.86
N ALA A 246 7.49 -16.24 5.15
CA ALA A 246 6.43 -15.86 6.06
C ALA A 246 6.38 -14.33 6.16
N ILE A 247 5.21 -13.79 6.46
CA ILE A 247 5.07 -12.36 6.68
C ILE A 247 4.87 -12.09 8.17
N LEU A 248 5.64 -11.15 8.73
CA LEU A 248 5.36 -10.57 10.05
C LEU A 248 4.88 -9.14 9.86
N ALA A 249 3.62 -8.89 10.18
CA ALA A 249 2.98 -7.58 10.13
C ALA A 249 2.97 -6.95 11.52
N VAL A 250 3.70 -5.83 11.68
CA VAL A 250 3.72 -5.06 12.93
C VAL A 250 3.19 -3.66 12.64
N CYS A 251 1.91 -3.47 12.86
CA CYS A 251 1.24 -2.19 12.62
C CYS A 251 -0.12 -2.12 13.34
N TRP A 252 -0.65 -0.92 13.43
CA TRP A 252 -1.94 -0.67 14.04
C TRP A 252 -3.05 -1.57 13.45
N ASN A 253 -3.90 -2.16 14.31
CA ASN A 253 -4.93 -3.11 13.93
C ASN A 253 -6.04 -2.56 13.01
N ARG A 254 -6.14 -1.22 12.87
CA ARG A 254 -7.06 -0.57 11.91
C ARG A 254 -6.36 -0.14 10.60
N HIS A 255 -5.09 -0.49 10.42
CA HIS A 255 -4.42 -0.31 9.12
C HIS A 255 -4.93 -1.34 8.12
N CYS A 256 -5.31 -0.91 6.92
CA CYS A 256 -5.92 -1.78 5.91
C CYS A 256 -5.06 -3.00 5.52
N GLY A 257 -3.73 -2.83 5.44
CA GLY A 257 -2.81 -3.93 5.17
C GLY A 257 -2.76 -4.97 6.30
N TYR A 258 -2.81 -4.51 7.56
CA TYR A 258 -2.89 -5.41 8.73
C TYR A 258 -4.19 -6.21 8.72
N GLN A 259 -5.33 -5.52 8.55
CA GLN A 259 -6.65 -6.17 8.50
C GLN A 259 -6.72 -7.20 7.38
N TYR A 260 -6.21 -6.84 6.19
CA TYR A 260 -6.15 -7.76 5.07
C TYR A 260 -5.36 -9.04 5.38
N LEU A 261 -4.16 -8.90 5.95
CA LEU A 261 -3.28 -10.03 6.29
C LEU A 261 -3.89 -10.91 7.40
N ARG A 262 -4.44 -10.29 8.43
CA ARG A 262 -5.12 -10.97 9.54
C ARG A 262 -6.36 -11.74 9.08
N ASP A 263 -7.23 -11.09 8.31
CA ASP A 263 -8.52 -11.66 7.90
C ASP A 263 -8.36 -12.80 6.89
N ASN A 264 -7.20 -12.87 6.22
CA ASN A 264 -6.83 -13.99 5.34
C ASN A 264 -5.91 -15.01 6.01
N ASP A 265 -5.58 -14.86 7.30
CA ASP A 265 -4.61 -15.71 8.03
C ASP A 265 -3.28 -15.86 7.28
N ALA A 266 -2.82 -14.75 6.66
CA ALA A 266 -1.68 -14.74 5.74
C ALA A 266 -0.39 -14.17 6.36
N ALA A 267 -0.37 -13.87 7.67
CA ALA A 267 0.80 -13.33 8.36
C ALA A 267 0.75 -13.58 9.87
N PHE A 268 1.90 -13.54 10.51
CA PHE A 268 1.97 -13.23 11.93
C PHE A 268 1.58 -11.78 12.12
N CYS A 269 0.58 -11.49 12.94
CA CYS A 269 0.02 -10.15 13.12
C CYS A 269 0.23 -9.65 14.54
N VAL A 270 0.88 -8.48 14.68
CA VAL A 270 1.17 -7.82 15.96
C VAL A 270 0.72 -6.37 15.86
N ASP A 271 -0.14 -5.91 16.75
CA ASP A 271 -0.70 -4.56 16.76
C ASP A 271 -0.32 -3.72 17.99
N ASN A 272 0.55 -4.26 18.83
CA ASN A 272 1.10 -3.59 20.01
C ASN A 272 2.59 -3.92 20.17
N TYR A 273 3.40 -2.97 20.59
CA TYR A 273 4.83 -3.18 20.80
C TYR A 273 5.13 -4.21 21.89
N SER A 274 4.29 -4.32 22.94
CA SER A 274 4.44 -5.33 24.00
C SER A 274 4.32 -6.77 23.51
N ASP A 275 3.65 -6.98 22.38
CA ASP A 275 3.37 -8.30 21.84
C ASP A 275 4.42 -8.79 20.84
N ILE A 276 5.40 -7.91 20.49
CA ILE A 276 6.49 -8.27 19.58
C ILE A 276 7.34 -9.38 20.16
N LEU A 277 7.86 -9.21 21.38
CA LEU A 277 8.72 -10.21 22.03
C LEU A 277 8.02 -11.55 22.20
N PRO A 278 6.80 -11.64 22.74
CA PRO A 278 6.06 -12.90 22.82
C PRO A 278 5.86 -13.58 21.46
N MET A 279 5.55 -12.81 20.41
CA MET A 279 5.38 -13.36 19.06
C MET A 279 6.69 -13.93 18.51
N LEU A 280 7.80 -13.19 18.63
CA LEU A 280 9.10 -13.66 18.16
C LEU A 280 9.57 -14.88 18.96
N GLN A 281 9.35 -14.91 20.28
CA GLN A 281 9.64 -16.07 21.10
C GLN A 281 8.86 -17.30 20.65
N ARG A 282 7.56 -17.16 20.41
CA ARG A 282 6.70 -18.23 19.86
C ARG A 282 7.24 -18.80 18.54
N ILE A 283 7.75 -17.95 17.67
CA ILE A 283 8.34 -18.36 16.37
C ILE A 283 9.64 -19.13 16.60
N VAL A 284 10.51 -18.64 17.49
CA VAL A 284 11.80 -19.28 17.82
C VAL A 284 11.58 -20.64 18.46
N ASP A 285 10.57 -20.75 19.33
CA ASP A 285 10.27 -22.03 20.03
C ASP A 285 9.55 -23.04 19.12
N ASN A 286 8.92 -22.53 18.03
CA ASN A 286 8.25 -23.39 17.05
C ASN A 286 8.55 -22.92 15.60
N PRO A 287 9.76 -23.19 15.06
CA PRO A 287 10.16 -22.73 13.73
C PRO A 287 9.29 -23.27 12.59
N SER A 288 8.57 -24.39 12.77
CA SER A 288 7.66 -24.93 11.75
C SER A 288 6.53 -23.96 11.39
N LEU A 289 6.17 -23.03 12.29
CA LEU A 289 5.21 -21.96 12.02
C LEU A 289 5.64 -21.08 10.85
N VAL A 290 6.94 -20.86 10.66
CA VAL A 290 7.46 -20.05 9.55
C VAL A 290 7.08 -20.65 8.20
N GLN A 291 7.28 -21.95 8.02
CA GLN A 291 6.90 -22.63 6.77
C GLN A 291 5.38 -22.60 6.54
N ASN A 292 4.60 -22.81 7.60
CA ASN A 292 3.14 -22.77 7.53
C ASN A 292 2.64 -21.38 7.07
N TYR A 293 3.12 -20.29 7.70
CA TYR A 293 2.69 -18.95 7.34
C TYR A 293 3.26 -18.48 6.00
N ALA A 294 4.45 -18.95 5.58
CA ALA A 294 4.95 -18.72 4.25
C ALA A 294 4.03 -19.32 3.17
N GLN A 295 3.56 -20.55 3.38
CA GLN A 295 2.61 -21.20 2.47
C GLN A 295 1.26 -20.47 2.45
N LYS A 296 0.70 -20.15 3.61
CA LYS A 296 -0.57 -19.40 3.71
C LYS A 296 -0.50 -18.03 3.01
N ALA A 297 0.61 -17.29 3.17
CA ALA A 297 0.84 -16.02 2.48
C ALA A 297 0.85 -16.21 0.97
N TYR A 298 1.61 -17.18 0.46
CA TYR A 298 1.69 -17.48 -0.96
C TYR A 298 0.33 -17.90 -1.54
N GLU A 299 -0.39 -18.81 -0.89
CA GLU A 299 -1.71 -19.25 -1.33
C GLU A 299 -2.73 -18.12 -1.36
N CYS A 300 -2.73 -17.26 -0.33
CA CYS A 300 -3.54 -16.06 -0.30
C CYS A 300 -3.22 -15.13 -1.49
N GLY A 301 -1.94 -14.88 -1.76
CA GLY A 301 -1.49 -14.07 -2.86
C GLY A 301 -1.90 -14.66 -4.22
N ARG A 302 -1.63 -15.93 -4.45
CA ARG A 302 -2.01 -16.66 -5.66
C ARG A 302 -3.52 -16.67 -5.90
N LYS A 303 -4.31 -16.84 -4.83
CA LYS A 303 -5.78 -16.83 -4.91
C LYS A 303 -6.32 -15.45 -5.30
N ASN A 304 -5.71 -14.36 -4.82
CA ASN A 304 -6.33 -13.03 -4.85
C ASN A 304 -5.64 -12.04 -5.78
N HIS A 305 -4.37 -12.24 -6.16
CA HIS A 305 -3.54 -11.19 -6.77
C HIS A 305 -2.82 -11.62 -8.04
N THR A 306 -3.27 -12.69 -8.72
CA THR A 306 -2.71 -13.00 -10.04
C THR A 306 -3.04 -11.91 -11.04
N ARG A 307 -2.17 -11.75 -12.06
CA ARG A 307 -2.36 -10.76 -13.12
C ARG A 307 -3.69 -10.97 -13.85
N GLU A 308 -4.00 -12.22 -14.18
CA GLU A 308 -5.22 -12.60 -14.90
C GLU A 308 -6.47 -12.19 -14.13
N LYS A 309 -6.49 -12.43 -12.80
CA LYS A 309 -7.61 -12.07 -11.94
C LYS A 309 -7.82 -10.56 -11.86
N ILE A 310 -6.74 -9.80 -11.66
CA ILE A 310 -6.81 -8.33 -11.57
C ILE A 310 -7.19 -7.72 -12.91
N GLN A 311 -6.61 -8.19 -14.01
CA GLN A 311 -6.97 -7.73 -15.37
C GLN A 311 -8.43 -8.07 -15.70
N LYS A 312 -8.88 -9.27 -15.36
CA LYS A 312 -10.29 -9.66 -15.55
C LYS A 312 -11.23 -8.72 -14.78
N GLN A 313 -10.93 -8.42 -13.52
CA GLN A 313 -11.75 -7.51 -12.69
C GLN A 313 -11.90 -6.12 -13.33
N ILE A 314 -10.81 -5.57 -13.87
CA ILE A 314 -10.84 -4.27 -14.57
C ILE A 314 -11.67 -4.36 -15.85
N ARG A 315 -11.42 -5.39 -16.66
CA ARG A 315 -12.12 -5.61 -17.95
C ARG A 315 -13.61 -5.78 -17.74
N ASP A 316 -14.01 -6.69 -16.86
CA ASP A 316 -15.43 -6.95 -16.57
C ASP A 316 -16.16 -5.66 -16.15
N LYS A 317 -15.49 -4.80 -15.35
CA LYS A 317 -16.07 -3.54 -14.93
C LYS A 317 -16.18 -2.53 -16.09
N PHE A 318 -15.20 -2.45 -16.95
CA PHE A 318 -15.26 -1.57 -18.12
C PHE A 318 -16.36 -2.02 -19.08
N GLU A 319 -16.45 -3.31 -19.40
CA GLU A 319 -17.48 -3.90 -20.25
C GLU A 319 -18.88 -3.67 -19.68
N GLU A 320 -19.08 -3.85 -18.36
CA GLU A 320 -20.34 -3.53 -17.66
C GLU A 320 -20.76 -2.08 -17.86
N LEU A 321 -19.83 -1.12 -17.71
CA LEU A 321 -20.13 0.30 -17.81
C LEU A 321 -20.41 0.74 -19.26
N ILE A 322 -19.70 0.19 -20.23
CA ILE A 322 -19.91 0.43 -21.66
C ILE A 322 -21.28 -0.10 -22.08
N ALA A 323 -21.62 -1.34 -21.68
CA ALA A 323 -22.92 -1.94 -21.99
C ALA A 323 -24.09 -1.15 -21.37
N LYS A 324 -23.95 -0.66 -20.13
CA LYS A 324 -24.96 0.20 -19.48
C LYS A 324 -25.17 1.51 -20.24
N LYS A 325 -24.11 2.09 -20.80
CA LYS A 325 -24.23 3.30 -21.61
C LYS A 325 -25.09 3.02 -22.86
N HIS A 326 -24.72 1.98 -23.64
CA HIS A 326 -25.45 1.64 -24.87
C HIS A 326 -26.90 1.22 -24.63
N ALA A 327 -27.26 0.71 -23.45
CA ALA A 327 -28.64 0.38 -23.10
C ALA A 327 -29.49 1.61 -22.75
N ASN A 328 -28.83 2.76 -22.48
CA ASN A 328 -29.51 4.02 -22.16
C ASN A 328 -29.57 5.01 -23.35
N GLU A 329 -28.91 4.68 -24.47
CA GLU A 329 -29.02 5.37 -25.77
C GLU A 329 -30.15 4.83 -26.61
#